data_aa1a254f97028b6dcd14addbb1fb00a7
#
_entry.id   aa1a254f97028b6dcd14addbb1fb00a7
#
_cell.length_a   1.000
_cell.length_b   1.000
_cell.length_c   1.000
_cell.angle_alpha   90.00
_cell.angle_beta   90.00
_cell.angle_gamma   90.00
#
_symmetry.space_group_name_H-M   'P 1'
#
loop_
_entity.id
_entity.type
_entity.pdbx_description
1 polymer ?
#
loop_
_entity_poly.entity_id
_entity_poly.type
_entity_poly.pdbx_seq_one_letter_code
_entity_poly.pdbx_strand_id
1 'polypeptide(L)'
;MPGGEGWQSRELRSGEELPFFALIRNGTDLKSCVLPDDTILHQAYGSVVAGDPYRSWGLRSEDAGETWGMVTMAYDGGEHPFNEGSLLCLLGGRIVAMVRITSASKLIPQDDKYLWQAHSDDGGRTWSEAHKTGTWGYPPHLPLLSNGDVLCICGHRREPYGIRACVSRDGCETCDVKDAIVLRDDGLTTEGAVR
;
A
#
# COMPACT_ATOMS: atom_id res chain seq x y z
N MET A 1 18.13 -1.09 -30.77
CA MET A 1 17.89 -0.78 -29.36
C MET A 1 18.66 0.48 -29.05
N PRO A 2 18.05 1.64 -28.77
CA PRO A 2 18.79 2.79 -28.26
C PRO A 2 19.28 2.43 -26.87
N GLY A 3 20.52 2.72 -26.57
CA GLY A 3 21.18 2.43 -25.32
C GLY A 3 20.43 3.13 -24.16
N GLY A 4 20.06 2.37 -23.15
CA GLY A 4 19.43 2.88 -21.97
C GLY A 4 20.39 3.82 -21.23
N GLU A 5 20.05 5.09 -21.19
CA GLU A 5 20.62 5.99 -20.20
C GLU A 5 20.23 5.45 -18.82
N GLY A 6 21.24 5.24 -17.98
CA GLY A 6 21.03 4.71 -16.63
C GLY A 6 20.10 5.60 -15.81
N TRP A 7 19.42 5.01 -14.84
CA TRP A 7 18.58 5.72 -13.87
C TRP A 7 19.34 6.91 -13.27
N GLN A 8 18.82 8.10 -13.46
CA GLN A 8 19.32 9.29 -12.79
C GLN A 8 18.48 9.53 -11.54
N SER A 9 19.15 9.64 -10.39
CA SER A 9 18.47 10.09 -9.18
C SER A 9 18.21 11.60 -9.32
N ARG A 10 16.94 12.02 -9.16
CA ARG A 10 16.56 13.41 -9.01
C ARG A 10 16.17 13.67 -7.57
N GLU A 11 16.57 14.80 -7.03
CA GLU A 11 16.01 15.29 -5.77
C GLU A 11 14.52 15.59 -5.98
N LEU A 12 13.68 15.11 -5.07
CA LEU A 12 12.28 15.52 -5.03
C LEU A 12 12.22 17.01 -4.74
N ARG A 13 11.78 17.79 -5.71
CA ARG A 13 11.49 19.20 -5.49
C ARG A 13 10.04 19.30 -5.04
N SER A 14 9.81 19.56 -3.76
CA SER A 14 8.50 19.96 -3.27
C SER A 14 8.47 21.47 -3.13
N GLY A 15 7.37 22.10 -3.46
CA GLY A 15 7.12 23.51 -3.12
C GLY A 15 6.93 23.72 -1.62
N GLU A 16 6.81 22.65 -0.86
CA GLU A 16 6.82 22.59 0.60
C GLU A 16 7.93 21.65 1.03
N GLU A 17 8.65 21.96 2.12
CA GLU A 17 9.62 21.03 2.69
C GLU A 17 8.91 19.71 3.03
N LEU A 18 9.24 18.65 2.29
CA LEU A 18 8.80 17.30 2.68
C LEU A 18 9.38 17.03 4.07
N PRO A 19 8.56 16.59 5.02
CA PRO A 19 9.07 16.25 6.34
C PRO A 19 10.15 15.17 6.18
N PHE A 20 11.31 15.43 6.76
CA PHE A 20 12.61 14.81 6.48
C PHE A 20 12.70 13.29 6.76
N PHE A 21 11.64 12.65 7.20
CA PHE A 21 11.59 11.24 7.57
C PHE A 21 10.49 10.44 6.89
N ALA A 22 10.15 10.74 5.64
CA ALA A 22 9.54 9.71 4.84
C ALA A 22 10.62 8.64 4.62
N LEU A 23 10.75 7.71 5.52
CA LEU A 23 11.56 6.52 5.34
C LEU A 23 10.89 5.71 4.23
N ILE A 24 11.22 6.07 2.98
CA ILE A 24 10.91 5.25 1.82
C ILE A 24 11.75 3.99 2.00
N ARG A 25 11.29 3.09 2.81
CA ARG A 25 11.75 1.71 2.75
C ARG A 25 11.16 1.16 1.47
N ASN A 26 12.01 1.01 0.47
CA ASN A 26 11.76 0.24 -0.73
C ASN A 26 11.43 -1.21 -0.34
N GLY A 27 10.19 -1.43 0.04
CA GLY A 27 9.60 -2.74 -0.10
C GLY A 27 9.16 -2.81 -1.55
N THR A 28 9.69 -3.75 -2.27
CA THR A 28 9.31 -4.14 -3.60
C THR A 28 7.81 -3.96 -3.82
N ASP A 29 7.46 -3.36 -4.97
CA ASP A 29 6.31 -3.66 -5.78
C ASP A 29 5.07 -2.78 -5.63
N LEU A 30 4.77 -2.11 -6.76
CA LEU A 30 3.46 -1.59 -7.16
C LEU A 30 2.80 -0.61 -6.16
N LYS A 31 3.61 0.24 -5.57
CA LYS A 31 3.16 1.35 -4.74
C LYS A 31 2.81 2.58 -5.56
N SER A 32 2.90 2.49 -6.87
CA SER A 32 2.60 3.59 -7.78
C SER A 32 1.50 3.19 -8.75
N CYS A 33 0.64 4.13 -9.08
CA CYS A 33 -0.26 4.03 -10.22
C CYS A 33 -0.20 5.33 -11.03
N VAL A 34 -0.45 5.21 -12.32
CA VAL A 34 -0.63 6.36 -13.21
C VAL A 34 -2.12 6.48 -13.49
N LEU A 35 -2.67 7.64 -13.24
CA LEU A 35 -4.08 7.94 -13.46
C LEU A 35 -4.33 8.25 -14.95
N PRO A 36 -5.59 8.26 -15.42
CA PRO A 36 -5.90 8.54 -16.82
C PRO A 36 -5.50 9.93 -17.32
N ASP A 37 -5.23 10.86 -16.42
CA ASP A 37 -4.74 12.23 -16.70
C ASP A 37 -3.20 12.36 -16.59
N ASP A 38 -2.47 11.24 -16.64
CA ASP A 38 -1.02 11.13 -16.48
C ASP A 38 -0.50 11.53 -15.08
N THR A 39 -1.38 11.79 -14.11
CA THR A 39 -0.97 11.99 -12.73
C THR A 39 -0.32 10.70 -12.18
N ILE A 40 0.86 10.84 -11.60
CA ILE A 40 1.54 9.76 -10.91
C ILE A 40 1.20 9.82 -9.43
N LEU A 41 0.74 8.71 -8.88
CA LEU A 41 0.49 8.55 -7.47
C LEU A 41 1.38 7.44 -6.92
N HIS A 42 2.09 7.72 -5.82
CA HIS A 42 2.99 6.77 -5.17
C HIS A 42 2.67 6.68 -3.68
N GLN A 43 2.60 5.47 -3.14
CA GLN A 43 2.41 5.25 -1.70
C GLN A 43 3.76 5.25 -0.98
N ALA A 44 3.87 6.07 0.04
CA ALA A 44 4.98 6.07 0.98
C ALA A 44 4.45 5.89 2.41
N TYR A 45 5.34 5.63 3.36
CA TYR A 45 4.98 5.59 4.77
C TYR A 45 6.14 6.06 5.64
N GLY A 46 5.82 6.53 6.83
CA GLY A 46 6.82 6.99 7.77
C GLY A 46 6.24 7.91 8.85
N SER A 47 7.11 8.51 9.65
CA SER A 47 6.76 9.51 10.66
C SER A 47 7.23 10.89 10.20
N VAL A 48 6.49 11.92 10.56
CA VAL A 48 6.89 13.33 10.33
C VAL A 48 7.96 13.75 11.33
N VAL A 49 7.86 13.23 12.55
CA VAL A 49 8.79 13.49 13.64
C VAL A 49 9.34 12.16 14.15
N ALA A 50 10.62 12.13 14.51
CA ALA A 50 11.23 10.92 15.06
C ALA A 50 10.48 10.46 16.33
N GLY A 51 10.04 9.20 16.31
CA GLY A 51 9.27 8.59 17.41
C GLY A 51 7.75 8.65 17.24
N ASP A 52 7.24 9.41 16.28
CA ASP A 52 5.81 9.42 15.97
C ASP A 52 5.37 8.10 15.31
N PRO A 53 4.11 7.71 15.49
CA PRO A 53 3.53 6.58 14.76
C PRO A 53 3.61 6.78 13.25
N TYR A 54 3.80 5.68 12.53
CA TYR A 54 3.82 5.70 11.07
C TYR A 54 2.45 6.09 10.51
N ARG A 55 2.50 6.89 9.44
CA ARG A 55 1.37 7.22 8.57
C ARG A 55 1.63 6.66 7.19
N SER A 56 0.59 6.34 6.47
CA SER A 56 0.66 6.14 5.04
C SER A 56 0.42 7.46 4.31
N TRP A 57 1.28 7.76 3.34
CA TRP A 57 1.28 8.98 2.56
C TRP A 57 1.04 8.67 1.09
N GLY A 58 0.31 9.54 0.41
CA GLY A 58 0.24 9.61 -1.04
C GLY A 58 1.18 10.72 -1.53
N LEU A 59 2.17 10.36 -2.32
CA LEU A 59 2.97 11.30 -3.09
C LEU A 59 2.35 11.43 -4.47
N ARG A 60 2.03 12.65 -4.89
CA ARG A 60 1.30 12.93 -6.11
C ARG A 60 2.06 13.91 -7.00
N SER A 61 2.23 13.56 -8.26
CA SER A 61 2.86 14.40 -9.28
C SER A 61 1.92 14.58 -10.47
N GLU A 62 1.75 15.81 -10.93
CA GLU A 62 0.97 16.18 -12.12
C GLU A 62 1.85 16.59 -13.31
N ASP A 63 3.17 16.48 -13.18
CA ASP A 63 4.18 16.97 -14.12
C ASP A 63 5.24 15.90 -14.44
N ALA A 64 4.82 14.67 -14.59
CA ALA A 64 5.67 13.51 -14.91
C ALA A 64 6.83 13.28 -13.92
N GLY A 65 6.62 13.61 -12.65
CA GLY A 65 7.58 13.37 -11.58
C GLY A 65 8.57 14.51 -11.34
N GLU A 66 8.40 15.68 -11.97
CA GLU A 66 9.27 16.83 -11.73
C GLU A 66 9.01 17.44 -10.34
N THR A 67 7.73 17.55 -9.94
CA THR A 67 7.34 18.01 -8.60
C THR A 67 6.38 17.05 -7.94
N TRP A 68 6.37 17.03 -6.61
CA TRP A 68 5.54 16.12 -5.83
C TRP A 68 4.86 16.87 -4.69
N GLY A 69 3.54 16.65 -4.60
CA GLY A 69 2.74 16.97 -3.42
C GLY A 69 2.61 15.76 -2.50
N MET A 70 2.34 16.01 -1.22
CA MET A 70 2.14 14.96 -0.23
C MET A 70 0.78 15.12 0.46
N VAL A 71 0.06 14.01 0.61
CA VAL A 71 -1.23 13.96 1.31
C VAL A 71 -1.24 12.77 2.27
N THR A 72 -1.87 12.93 3.42
CA THR A 72 -2.11 11.79 4.32
C THR A 72 -3.14 10.86 3.70
N MET A 73 -2.76 9.60 3.51
CA MET A 73 -3.60 8.54 2.95
C MET A 73 -4.28 7.71 4.04
N ALA A 74 -3.55 7.38 5.11
CA ALA A 74 -4.11 6.70 6.27
C ALA A 74 -3.42 7.15 7.55
N TYR A 75 -4.23 7.60 8.52
CA TYR A 75 -3.81 8.01 9.85
C TYR A 75 -5.03 8.07 10.78
N ASP A 76 -4.91 7.58 11.99
CA ASP A 76 -5.98 7.50 12.99
C ASP A 76 -5.57 8.11 14.34
N GLY A 77 -4.79 9.19 14.32
CA GLY A 77 -4.25 9.78 15.54
C GLY A 77 -3.03 9.04 16.11
N GLY A 78 -2.54 8.00 15.43
CA GLY A 78 -1.39 7.21 15.84
C GLY A 78 -1.75 5.95 16.62
N GLU A 79 -3.01 5.55 16.59
CA GLU A 79 -3.45 4.29 17.19
C GLU A 79 -2.84 3.11 16.43
N HIS A 80 -2.82 3.16 15.09
CA HIS A 80 -2.20 2.14 14.25
C HIS A 80 -1.03 2.71 13.43
N PRO A 81 0.08 1.98 13.33
CA PRO A 81 1.23 2.37 12.51
C PRO A 81 1.02 1.93 11.06
N PHE A 82 0.34 2.74 10.26
CA PHE A 82 0.11 2.47 8.84
C PHE A 82 1.42 2.51 8.05
N ASN A 83 1.73 1.44 7.31
CA ASN A 83 2.97 1.34 6.58
C ASN A 83 2.81 0.75 5.16
N GLU A 84 3.52 -0.33 4.82
CA GLU A 84 3.53 -0.90 3.47
C GLU A 84 2.11 -1.14 2.95
N GLY A 85 1.89 -0.75 1.69
CA GLY A 85 0.58 -0.92 1.07
C GLY A 85 0.66 -1.12 -0.44
N SER A 86 -0.49 -1.22 -1.04
CA SER A 86 -0.70 -1.29 -2.48
C SER A 86 -1.74 -0.26 -2.90
N LEU A 87 -1.50 0.41 -4.04
CA LEU A 87 -2.44 1.30 -4.68
C LEU A 87 -3.04 0.63 -5.91
N LEU A 88 -4.32 0.87 -6.14
CA LEU A 88 -5.02 0.45 -7.33
C LEU A 88 -5.98 1.54 -7.79
N CYS A 89 -5.90 1.95 -9.06
CA CYS A 89 -6.92 2.74 -9.70
C CYS A 89 -7.95 1.80 -10.36
N LEU A 90 -9.19 1.86 -9.91
CA LEU A 90 -10.30 1.11 -10.47
C LEU A 90 -10.79 1.72 -11.78
N LEU A 91 -11.48 0.93 -12.61
CA LEU A 91 -12.00 1.38 -13.90
C LEU A 91 -12.93 2.61 -13.79
N GLY A 92 -13.61 2.78 -12.65
CA GLY A 92 -14.45 3.94 -12.35
C GLY A 92 -13.70 5.19 -11.87
N GLY A 93 -12.36 5.15 -11.80
CA GLY A 93 -11.52 6.27 -11.35
C GLY A 93 -11.31 6.34 -9.84
N ARG A 94 -12.02 5.54 -9.02
CA ARG A 94 -11.73 5.42 -7.61
C ARG A 94 -10.34 4.81 -7.41
N ILE A 95 -9.57 5.36 -6.49
CA ILE A 95 -8.28 4.83 -6.09
C ILE A 95 -8.43 4.15 -4.74
N VAL A 96 -7.97 2.92 -4.63
CA VAL A 96 -7.95 2.15 -3.39
C VAL A 96 -6.52 2.03 -2.90
N ALA A 97 -6.32 2.35 -1.62
CA ALA A 97 -5.10 2.09 -0.89
C ALA A 97 -5.36 1.00 0.14
N MET A 98 -4.69 -0.12 0.04
CA MET A 98 -4.72 -1.16 1.05
C MET A 98 -3.37 -1.22 1.75
N VAL A 99 -3.38 -1.10 3.08
CA VAL A 99 -2.16 -0.89 3.89
C VAL A 99 -2.10 -1.86 5.06
N ARG A 100 -0.89 -2.18 5.45
CA ARG A 100 -0.66 -2.98 6.66
C ARG A 100 -0.42 -2.07 7.87
N ILE A 101 -0.64 -2.61 9.09
CA ILE A 101 -0.51 -1.92 10.37
C ILE A 101 0.53 -2.58 11.26
N THR A 102 1.80 -2.55 10.93
CA THR A 102 2.82 -3.06 11.87
C THR A 102 4.11 -2.29 11.74
N SER A 103 4.76 -2.02 12.85
CA SER A 103 6.08 -1.39 12.87
C SER A 103 6.93 -1.96 13.99
N ALA A 104 8.23 -1.65 13.96
CA ALA A 104 9.13 -2.00 15.06
C ALA A 104 8.82 -1.21 16.34
N SER A 105 8.22 -0.01 16.22
CA SER A 105 7.89 0.85 17.36
C SER A 105 6.57 0.51 18.04
N LYS A 106 5.67 -0.18 17.34
CA LYS A 106 4.37 -0.61 17.87
C LYS A 106 4.06 -2.02 17.43
N LEU A 107 4.11 -2.95 18.37
CA LEU A 107 3.76 -4.34 18.12
C LEU A 107 2.24 -4.49 18.07
N ILE A 108 1.75 -4.98 16.95
CA ILE A 108 0.35 -5.36 16.77
C ILE A 108 0.25 -6.87 17.05
N PRO A 109 -0.69 -7.32 17.87
CA PRO A 109 -0.93 -8.75 18.09
C PRO A 109 -1.11 -9.50 16.77
N GLN A 110 -0.63 -10.73 16.69
CA GLN A 110 -0.68 -11.52 15.45
C GLN A 110 -2.11 -11.67 14.93
N ASP A 111 -3.06 -11.83 15.83
CA ASP A 111 -4.47 -12.02 15.46
C ASP A 111 -5.14 -10.74 14.95
N ASP A 112 -4.54 -9.56 15.18
CA ASP A 112 -5.05 -8.27 14.72
C ASP A 112 -4.36 -7.72 13.46
N LYS A 113 -3.47 -8.49 12.84
CA LYS A 113 -2.74 -8.06 11.63
C LYS A 113 -3.60 -8.15 10.36
N TYR A 114 -4.77 -7.53 10.43
CA TYR A 114 -5.62 -7.31 9.26
C TYR A 114 -5.10 -6.16 8.41
N LEU A 115 -5.39 -6.21 7.13
CA LEU A 115 -5.19 -5.08 6.23
C LEU A 115 -6.23 -4.00 6.51
N TRP A 116 -5.83 -2.76 6.30
CA TRP A 116 -6.70 -1.59 6.37
C TRP A 116 -6.81 -0.97 5.00
N GLN A 117 -7.91 -0.28 4.75
CA GLN A 117 -8.21 0.31 3.46
C GLN A 117 -8.67 1.75 3.61
N ALA A 118 -8.20 2.61 2.70
CA ALA A 118 -8.75 3.92 2.43
C ALA A 118 -8.96 4.07 0.92
N HIS A 119 -9.83 4.98 0.50
CA HIS A 119 -10.06 5.26 -0.91
C HIS A 119 -10.07 6.76 -1.19
N SER A 120 -9.85 7.11 -2.45
CA SER A 120 -9.95 8.47 -2.99
C SER A 120 -10.80 8.46 -4.23
N ASP A 121 -11.74 9.41 -4.34
CA ASP A 121 -12.60 9.62 -5.50
C ASP A 121 -12.23 10.90 -6.28
N ASP A 122 -11.14 11.58 -5.90
CA ASP A 122 -10.71 12.87 -6.45
C ASP A 122 -9.27 12.86 -7.00
N GLY A 123 -8.82 11.69 -7.46
CA GLY A 123 -7.48 11.53 -8.02
C GLY A 123 -6.37 11.56 -6.97
N GLY A 124 -6.65 11.12 -5.75
CA GLY A 124 -5.66 11.03 -4.68
C GLY A 124 -5.41 12.33 -3.94
N ARG A 125 -6.27 13.35 -4.12
CA ARG A 125 -6.15 14.64 -3.40
C ARG A 125 -6.67 14.57 -1.98
N THR A 126 -7.74 13.82 -1.76
CA THR A 126 -8.27 13.52 -0.42
C THR A 126 -8.55 12.03 -0.29
N TRP A 127 -8.57 11.55 0.94
CA TRP A 127 -8.75 10.13 1.26
C TRP A 127 -9.82 9.96 2.34
N SER A 128 -10.56 8.87 2.23
CA SER A 128 -11.49 8.45 3.28
C SER A 128 -10.75 8.10 4.57
N GLU A 129 -11.46 8.03 5.69
CA GLU A 129 -10.93 7.37 6.87
C GLU A 129 -10.53 5.93 6.54
N ALA A 130 -9.38 5.51 7.07
CA ALA A 130 -8.95 4.13 6.92
C ALA A 130 -9.80 3.22 7.81
N HIS A 131 -10.22 2.08 7.28
CA HIS A 131 -10.99 1.09 8.02
C HIS A 131 -10.37 -0.31 7.92
N LYS A 132 -10.57 -1.11 8.96
CA LYS A 132 -10.10 -2.50 9.02
C LYS A 132 -10.89 -3.36 8.05
N THR A 133 -10.18 -4.13 7.22
CA THR A 133 -10.80 -5.10 6.29
C THR A 133 -10.95 -6.48 6.93
N GLY A 134 -11.61 -7.40 6.22
CA GLY A 134 -11.66 -8.82 6.60
C GLY A 134 -10.40 -9.61 6.23
N THR A 135 -9.46 -9.04 5.47
CA THR A 135 -8.30 -9.76 4.94
C THR A 135 -7.15 -9.72 5.94
N TRP A 136 -6.74 -10.91 6.39
CA TRP A 136 -5.59 -11.08 7.27
C TRP A 136 -4.34 -11.49 6.49
N GLY A 137 -3.23 -10.80 6.70
CA GLY A 137 -1.95 -11.06 6.04
C GLY A 137 -1.30 -9.78 5.53
N TYR A 138 -0.04 -9.84 5.08
CA TYR A 138 0.72 -8.67 4.63
C TYR A 138 2.06 -9.02 3.99
N PRO A 139 2.65 -8.13 3.16
CA PRO A 139 2.02 -6.92 2.61
C PRO A 139 0.96 -7.25 1.57
N PRO A 140 0.04 -6.31 1.25
CA PRO A 140 -0.95 -6.50 0.19
C PRO A 140 -0.38 -6.24 -1.19
N HIS A 141 -0.98 -6.90 -2.19
CA HIS A 141 -0.84 -6.60 -3.60
C HIS A 141 -2.21 -6.71 -4.26
N LEU A 142 -2.59 -5.71 -5.06
CA LEU A 142 -3.93 -5.55 -5.63
C LEU A 142 -3.91 -5.55 -7.17
N PRO A 143 -3.76 -6.68 -7.86
CA PRO A 143 -3.93 -6.72 -9.31
C PRO A 143 -5.40 -6.63 -9.70
N LEU A 144 -5.69 -5.77 -10.69
CA LEU A 144 -6.97 -5.69 -11.37
C LEU A 144 -7.03 -6.76 -12.47
N LEU A 145 -8.08 -7.56 -12.46
CA LEU A 145 -8.32 -8.57 -13.46
C LEU A 145 -9.05 -7.99 -14.69
N SER A 146 -8.95 -8.67 -15.83
CA SER A 146 -9.57 -8.22 -17.08
C SER A 146 -11.10 -8.14 -17.04
N ASN A 147 -11.75 -8.84 -16.12
CA ASN A 147 -13.18 -8.80 -15.89
C ASN A 147 -13.62 -7.71 -14.89
N GLY A 148 -12.67 -6.91 -14.38
CA GLY A 148 -12.92 -5.86 -13.39
C GLY A 148 -12.86 -6.30 -11.93
N ASP A 149 -12.72 -7.59 -11.65
CA ASP A 149 -12.49 -8.09 -10.28
C ASP A 149 -11.09 -7.73 -9.81
N VAL A 150 -10.90 -7.66 -8.50
CA VAL A 150 -9.60 -7.38 -7.89
C VAL A 150 -9.16 -8.59 -7.06
N LEU A 151 -7.93 -9.03 -7.25
CA LEU A 151 -7.31 -9.95 -6.31
C LEU A 151 -6.63 -9.14 -5.18
N CYS A 152 -6.87 -9.53 -3.94
CA CYS A 152 -6.05 -9.11 -2.83
C CYS A 152 -5.12 -10.27 -2.47
N ILE A 153 -3.85 -10.15 -2.85
CA ILE A 153 -2.82 -11.14 -2.59
C ILE A 153 -2.01 -10.69 -1.39
N CYS A 154 -1.75 -11.57 -0.44
CA CYS A 154 -0.93 -11.25 0.73
C CYS A 154 -0.15 -12.47 1.24
N GLY A 155 0.95 -12.21 1.95
CA GLY A 155 1.69 -13.22 2.67
C GLY A 155 0.89 -13.69 3.88
N HIS A 156 0.63 -14.99 3.98
CA HIS A 156 0.00 -15.62 5.11
C HIS A 156 1.08 -16.06 6.11
N ARG A 157 1.25 -15.28 7.18
CA ARG A 157 2.36 -15.45 8.14
C ARG A 157 1.93 -16.12 9.44
N ARG A 158 1.09 -17.15 9.33
CA ARG A 158 0.72 -18.11 10.36
C ARG A 158 0.51 -19.48 9.72
N GLU A 159 0.48 -20.55 10.52
CA GLU A 159 0.32 -21.92 10.02
C GLU A 159 -1.01 -22.11 9.26
N PRO A 160 -0.97 -22.76 8.09
CA PRO A 160 0.21 -23.05 7.28
C PRO A 160 0.73 -21.80 6.58
N TYR A 161 2.04 -21.54 6.70
CA TYR A 161 2.69 -20.36 6.11
C TYR A 161 2.66 -20.42 4.59
N GLY A 162 2.45 -19.26 3.96
CA GLY A 162 2.40 -19.24 2.51
C GLY A 162 1.89 -17.92 1.94
N ILE A 163 1.18 -18.03 0.82
CA ILE A 163 0.57 -16.89 0.12
C ILE A 163 -0.90 -17.21 -0.11
N ARG A 164 -1.75 -16.24 0.19
CA ARG A 164 -3.19 -16.31 -0.01
C ARG A 164 -3.64 -15.20 -0.94
N ALA A 165 -4.72 -15.46 -1.65
CA ALA A 165 -5.44 -14.44 -2.39
C ALA A 165 -6.93 -14.54 -2.07
N CYS A 166 -7.62 -13.42 -2.05
CA CYS A 166 -9.07 -13.36 -2.05
C CYS A 166 -9.54 -12.45 -3.20
N VAL A 167 -10.75 -12.70 -3.69
CA VAL A 167 -11.34 -11.94 -4.80
C VAL A 167 -12.29 -10.89 -4.25
N SER A 168 -12.17 -9.68 -4.74
CA SER A 168 -13.19 -8.64 -4.60
C SER A 168 -13.89 -8.46 -5.93
N ARG A 169 -15.22 -8.45 -5.91
CA ARG A 169 -16.09 -8.25 -7.09
C ARG A 169 -16.85 -6.92 -7.04
N ASP A 170 -16.60 -6.13 -6.02
CA ASP A 170 -17.32 -4.90 -5.68
C ASP A 170 -16.40 -3.68 -5.56
N GLY A 171 -15.24 -3.70 -6.24
CA GLY A 171 -14.29 -2.59 -6.22
C GLY A 171 -13.55 -2.44 -4.89
N CYS A 172 -13.20 -3.54 -4.26
CA CYS A 172 -12.50 -3.62 -2.97
C CYS A 172 -13.32 -3.21 -1.74
N GLU A 173 -14.65 -3.06 -1.86
CA GLU A 173 -15.50 -2.84 -0.68
C GLU A 173 -15.47 -4.08 0.23
N THR A 174 -15.51 -5.27 -0.37
CA THR A 174 -15.33 -6.54 0.35
C THR A 174 -14.38 -7.48 -0.38
N CYS A 175 -13.76 -8.40 0.36
CA CYS A 175 -13.02 -9.54 -0.20
C CYS A 175 -13.66 -10.85 0.26
N ASP A 176 -13.73 -11.81 -0.65
CA ASP A 176 -14.23 -13.16 -0.34
C ASP A 176 -13.18 -13.98 0.42
N VAL A 177 -13.03 -13.66 1.71
CA VAL A 177 -12.00 -14.28 2.55
C VAL A 177 -12.32 -15.71 2.96
N LYS A 178 -13.60 -16.13 2.84
CA LYS A 178 -14.03 -17.50 3.17
C LYS A 178 -13.59 -18.49 2.10
N ASP A 179 -13.58 -18.03 0.83
CA ASP A 179 -13.11 -18.79 -0.32
C ASP A 179 -11.71 -18.36 -0.76
N ALA A 180 -10.85 -18.01 0.22
CA ALA A 180 -9.49 -17.59 -0.07
C ALA A 180 -8.71 -18.66 -0.85
N ILE A 181 -8.09 -18.23 -1.92
CA ILE A 181 -7.27 -19.08 -2.79
C ILE A 181 -5.91 -19.27 -2.12
N VAL A 182 -5.53 -20.53 -1.95
CA VAL A 182 -4.19 -20.91 -1.50
C VAL A 182 -3.26 -20.91 -2.72
N LEU A 183 -2.38 -19.93 -2.82
CA LEU A 183 -1.36 -19.87 -3.87
C LEU A 183 -0.11 -20.67 -3.48
N ARG A 184 0.25 -20.63 -2.19
CA ARG A 184 1.31 -21.46 -1.58
C ARG A 184 0.95 -21.73 -0.12
N ASP A 185 1.33 -22.91 0.38
CA ASP A 185 1.19 -23.33 1.78
C ASP A 185 2.43 -24.09 2.31
N ASP A 186 3.53 -23.99 1.55
CA ASP A 186 4.81 -24.61 1.86
C ASP A 186 5.87 -23.58 2.33
N GLY A 187 5.42 -22.46 2.89
CA GLY A 187 6.30 -21.46 3.46
C GLY A 187 7.12 -22.01 4.61
N LEU A 188 8.41 -21.64 4.66
CA LEU A 188 9.30 -22.07 5.75
C LEU A 188 8.88 -21.41 7.07
N THR A 189 8.79 -22.24 8.11
CA THR A 189 8.40 -21.84 9.48
C THR A 189 9.57 -21.31 10.32
N THR A 190 10.78 -21.27 9.76
CA THR A 190 11.98 -20.87 10.51
C THR A 190 12.01 -19.39 10.80
N GLU A 191 12.23 -19.03 12.03
CA GLU A 191 12.52 -17.67 12.51
C GLU A 191 13.71 -17.08 11.72
N GLY A 192 13.50 -16.53 10.59
CA GLY A 192 14.54 -15.95 9.73
C GLY A 192 14.29 -16.04 8.24
N ALA A 193 13.41 -16.92 7.80
CA ALA A 193 13.08 -17.10 6.38
C ALA A 193 11.97 -16.15 5.89
N VAL A 194 11.36 -15.38 6.78
CA VAL A 194 10.31 -14.40 6.47
C VAL A 194 10.69 -13.06 7.10
N ARG A 195 11.83 -12.53 6.69
CA ARG A 195 12.20 -11.13 6.95
C ARG A 195 11.94 -10.29 5.71
#